data_adffca6acbd230cbbafaf0f7c88ddcef
#
_entry.id   adffca6acbd230cbbafaf0f7c88ddcef
#
_cell.length_a   1.000
_cell.length_b   1.000
_cell.length_c   1.000
_cell.angle_alpha   90.00
_cell.angle_beta   90.00
_cell.angle_gamma   90.00
#
_symmetry.space_group_name_H-M   'P 1'
#
loop_
_entity.id
_entity.type
_entity.pdbx_description
1 polymer ?
#
loop_
_entity_poly.entity_id
_entity_poly.type
_entity_poly.pdbx_seq_one_letter_code
_entity_poly.pdbx_strand_id
1 'polypeptide(L)'
;ELNHVPHCHFDGSNFLIANMSSTGIAIESRKPLSLRVGQLIDNVQISHNQQPFWTGSVEVSSVSEDKLTAGFRVVAGHISLAELNFRDEFLEYRLGEYLTRRSEQAINLPQNWQADVAQLHSMLCEVHAILDAYQNSDSENRWRDVELSQRLCAATFEKWSPQFLEIATRLDASSESFDADTKELAMNFSQKLLMRELCHGEIQRRAYEKPQGYAGDFRMMELAQATHLEGDTLYQRFLQYFSQEMSLGKTVRARGEVAFDAIIEVAAKNRPIKIVSLASGPAMELRKFVREAKTINHKIDIYLIDQDEDALRNCLDALNKICAERGDNPP
;
A
#
# COMPACT_ATOMS: atom_id res chain seq x y z
N GLU A 1 17.15 -2.71 -12.90
CA GLU A 1 16.93 -2.60 -14.37
C GLU A 1 16.31 -3.90 -14.87
N LEU A 2 15.40 -3.81 -15.88
CA LEU A 2 14.80 -4.99 -16.51
C LEU A 2 15.77 -5.57 -17.55
N ASN A 3 15.80 -6.89 -17.67
CA ASN A 3 16.60 -7.58 -18.68
C ASN A 3 16.01 -7.38 -20.09
N HIS A 4 14.68 -7.25 -20.15
CA HIS A 4 13.96 -6.98 -21.40
C HIS A 4 13.19 -5.66 -21.32
N VAL A 5 13.40 -4.78 -22.28
CA VAL A 5 12.71 -3.48 -22.32
C VAL A 5 11.24 -3.70 -22.72
N PRO A 6 10.28 -3.22 -21.91
CA PRO A 6 8.87 -3.28 -22.29
C PRO A 6 8.56 -2.36 -23.47
N HIS A 7 7.50 -2.69 -24.21
CA HIS A 7 7.00 -1.94 -25.34
C HIS A 7 5.60 -1.42 -25.09
N CYS A 8 5.32 -0.21 -25.56
CA CYS A 8 4.01 0.41 -25.54
C CYS A 8 3.41 0.42 -26.96
N HIS A 9 2.18 -0.06 -27.09
CA HIS A 9 1.46 -0.14 -28.35
C HIS A 9 0.18 0.68 -28.31
N PHE A 10 0.02 1.59 -29.25
CA PHE A 10 -1.23 2.31 -29.52
C PHE A 10 -1.23 2.84 -30.96
N ASP A 11 -2.41 3.08 -31.52
CA ASP A 11 -2.60 3.58 -32.88
C ASP A 11 -1.80 2.81 -33.96
N GLY A 12 -1.68 1.49 -33.78
CA GLY A 12 -0.94 0.62 -34.70
C GLY A 12 0.59 0.79 -34.68
N SER A 13 1.13 1.56 -33.75
CA SER A 13 2.56 1.82 -33.58
C SER A 13 3.12 1.15 -32.32
N ASN A 14 4.42 0.87 -32.35
CA ASN A 14 5.14 0.25 -31.25
C ASN A 14 6.28 1.17 -30.81
N PHE A 15 6.37 1.44 -29.51
CA PHE A 15 7.33 2.35 -28.89
C PHE A 15 8.09 1.65 -27.78
N LEU A 16 9.36 2.00 -27.60
CA LEU A 16 10.14 1.59 -26.43
C LEU A 16 9.69 2.38 -25.21
N ILE A 17 9.57 1.71 -24.07
CA ILE A 17 9.34 2.37 -22.79
C ILE A 17 10.69 2.75 -22.20
N ALA A 18 10.97 4.06 -22.10
CA ALA A 18 12.20 4.59 -21.52
C ALA A 18 12.14 4.61 -19.99
N ASN A 19 10.95 4.82 -19.43
CA ASN A 19 10.74 4.82 -17.98
C ASN A 19 9.30 4.43 -17.66
N MET A 20 9.09 3.80 -16.49
CA MET A 20 7.78 3.33 -16.06
C MET A 20 7.65 3.41 -14.54
N SER A 21 6.44 3.79 -14.10
CA SER A 21 5.99 3.73 -12.71
C SER A 21 4.65 3.01 -12.64
N SER A 22 4.12 2.80 -11.44
CA SER A 22 2.78 2.23 -11.26
C SER A 22 1.65 3.07 -11.87
N THR A 23 1.88 4.37 -12.07
CA THR A 23 0.86 5.34 -12.51
C THR A 23 1.18 6.03 -13.83
N GLY A 24 2.31 5.72 -14.45
CA GLY A 24 2.69 6.36 -15.72
C GLY A 24 3.83 5.68 -16.45
N ILE A 25 3.97 6.03 -17.73
CA ILE A 25 5.03 5.56 -18.60
C ILE A 25 5.63 6.72 -19.38
N ALA A 26 6.89 6.59 -19.75
CA ALA A 26 7.54 7.46 -20.74
C ALA A 26 8.01 6.59 -21.91
N ILE A 27 7.74 7.05 -23.13
CA ILE A 27 8.15 6.35 -24.35
C ILE A 27 9.19 7.14 -25.16
N GLU A 28 9.95 6.41 -25.94
CA GLU A 28 10.83 6.95 -26.96
C GLU A 28 10.38 6.54 -28.36
N SER A 29 10.48 7.49 -29.30
CA SER A 29 10.15 7.31 -30.71
C SER A 29 11.32 7.71 -31.61
N ARG A 30 11.48 6.99 -32.69
CA ARG A 30 12.46 7.35 -33.77
C ARG A 30 11.93 8.41 -34.73
N LYS A 31 10.67 8.76 -34.64
CA LYS A 31 9.98 9.75 -35.47
C LYS A 31 9.18 10.70 -34.58
N PRO A 32 9.03 11.96 -34.98
CA PRO A 32 8.24 12.91 -34.20
C PRO A 32 6.83 12.42 -33.95
N LEU A 33 6.40 12.47 -32.69
CA LEU A 33 5.08 12.08 -32.23
C LEU A 33 4.07 13.19 -32.52
N SER A 34 2.87 12.81 -32.98
CA SER A 34 1.76 13.75 -33.22
C SER A 34 0.80 13.79 -32.02
N LEU A 35 1.37 13.91 -30.81
CA LEU A 35 0.64 13.92 -29.54
C LEU A 35 0.50 15.34 -28.98
N ARG A 36 -0.57 15.56 -28.20
CA ARG A 36 -0.80 16.83 -27.48
C ARG A 36 -0.98 16.53 -25.99
N VAL A 37 -0.41 17.38 -25.13
CA VAL A 37 -0.62 17.29 -23.69
C VAL A 37 -2.11 17.38 -23.36
N GLY A 38 -2.62 16.52 -22.47
CA GLY A 38 -4.03 16.36 -22.15
C GLY A 38 -4.82 15.47 -23.12
N GLN A 39 -4.18 14.93 -24.17
CA GLN A 39 -4.83 13.99 -25.07
C GLN A 39 -5.04 12.64 -24.38
N LEU A 40 -6.27 12.12 -24.42
CA LEU A 40 -6.60 10.77 -23.97
C LEU A 40 -6.31 9.78 -25.10
N ILE A 41 -5.73 8.65 -24.76
CA ILE A 41 -5.48 7.53 -25.67
C ILE A 41 -6.01 6.26 -25.01
N ASP A 42 -6.98 5.65 -25.69
CA ASP A 42 -7.60 4.40 -25.25
C ASP A 42 -6.91 3.18 -25.85
N ASN A 43 -7.12 2.03 -25.21
CA ASN A 43 -6.59 0.75 -25.64
C ASN A 43 -5.06 0.72 -25.81
N VAL A 44 -4.36 1.49 -24.96
CA VAL A 44 -2.92 1.41 -24.86
C VAL A 44 -2.56 0.05 -24.27
N GLN A 45 -1.69 -0.68 -24.94
CA GLN A 45 -1.21 -1.97 -24.48
C GLN A 45 0.28 -1.89 -24.18
N ILE A 46 0.66 -2.34 -23.00
CA ILE A 46 2.07 -2.59 -22.65
C ILE A 46 2.34 -4.07 -22.82
N SER A 47 3.39 -4.41 -23.54
CA SER A 47 3.88 -5.77 -23.70
C SER A 47 5.31 -5.91 -23.17
N HIS A 48 5.60 -7.07 -22.61
CA HIS A 48 6.92 -7.46 -22.17
C HIS A 48 7.26 -8.82 -22.80
N ASN A 49 8.39 -8.90 -23.48
CA ASN A 49 8.78 -10.07 -24.27
C ASN A 49 7.64 -10.61 -25.17
N GLN A 50 7.03 -9.72 -25.95
CA GLN A 50 5.90 -9.99 -26.87
C GLN A 50 4.61 -10.50 -26.22
N GLN A 51 4.54 -10.57 -24.89
CA GLN A 51 3.32 -10.94 -24.17
C GLN A 51 2.62 -9.70 -23.61
N PRO A 52 1.31 -9.56 -23.80
CA PRO A 52 0.54 -8.50 -23.18
C PRO A 52 0.70 -8.54 -21.65
N PHE A 53 0.94 -7.36 -21.09
CA PHE A 53 1.17 -7.21 -19.67
C PHE A 53 0.13 -6.32 -19.00
N TRP A 54 -0.20 -5.21 -19.66
CA TRP A 54 -1.19 -4.26 -19.18
C TRP A 54 -1.95 -3.67 -20.38
N THR A 55 -3.25 -3.37 -20.19
CA THR A 55 -4.07 -2.66 -21.17
C THR A 55 -4.96 -1.66 -20.44
N GLY A 56 -5.03 -0.45 -20.95
CA GLY A 56 -5.85 0.61 -20.35
C GLY A 56 -5.83 1.91 -21.15
N SER A 57 -6.31 2.98 -20.51
CA SER A 57 -6.32 4.32 -21.08
C SER A 57 -5.29 5.19 -20.39
N VAL A 58 -4.63 6.05 -21.14
CA VAL A 58 -3.63 6.99 -20.64
C VAL A 58 -3.92 8.41 -21.12
N GLU A 59 -3.46 9.38 -20.36
CA GLU A 59 -3.45 10.79 -20.72
C GLU A 59 -2.01 11.24 -20.98
N VAL A 60 -1.78 11.94 -22.08
CA VAL A 60 -0.47 12.54 -22.40
C VAL A 60 -0.15 13.62 -21.37
N SER A 61 0.85 13.39 -20.52
CA SER A 61 1.27 14.34 -19.49
C SER A 61 2.37 15.30 -19.96
N SER A 62 3.22 14.85 -20.89
CA SER A 62 4.31 15.67 -21.45
C SER A 62 4.69 15.21 -22.84
N VAL A 63 5.23 16.12 -23.64
CA VAL A 63 5.86 15.83 -24.95
C VAL A 63 7.11 16.69 -25.02
N SER A 64 8.26 16.09 -25.38
CA SER A 64 9.51 16.84 -25.56
C SER A 64 9.44 17.84 -26.73
N GLU A 65 10.32 18.85 -26.74
CA GLU A 65 10.39 19.88 -27.81
C GLU A 65 10.67 19.27 -29.19
N ASP A 66 11.52 18.25 -29.24
CA ASP A 66 11.86 17.50 -30.47
C ASP A 66 10.76 16.47 -30.83
N LYS A 67 9.75 16.30 -29.95
CA LYS A 67 8.66 15.32 -30.10
C LYS A 67 9.11 13.87 -30.20
N LEU A 68 10.29 13.53 -29.73
CA LEU A 68 10.80 12.16 -29.76
C LEU A 68 10.50 11.40 -28.48
N THR A 69 10.13 12.10 -27.40
CA THR A 69 9.70 11.47 -26.14
C THR A 69 8.35 11.99 -25.68
N ALA A 70 7.56 11.13 -25.07
CA ALA A 70 6.30 11.52 -24.45
C ALA A 70 6.09 10.78 -23.13
N GLY A 71 5.58 11.50 -22.14
CA GLY A 71 5.15 10.96 -20.86
C GLY A 71 3.63 10.80 -20.84
N PHE A 72 3.16 9.74 -20.20
CA PHE A 72 1.75 9.43 -20.06
C PHE A 72 1.40 9.12 -18.60
N ARG A 73 0.24 9.52 -18.18
CA ARG A 73 -0.37 9.16 -16.91
C ARG A 73 -1.47 8.12 -17.15
N VAL A 74 -1.51 7.07 -16.35
CA VAL A 74 -2.60 6.08 -16.36
C VAL A 74 -3.87 6.73 -15.84
N VAL A 75 -4.98 6.59 -16.58
CA VAL A 75 -6.26 7.24 -16.23
C VAL A 75 -6.99 6.46 -15.16
N ALA A 76 -6.95 5.13 -15.20
CA ALA A 76 -7.60 4.27 -14.21
C ALA A 76 -6.79 3.00 -13.98
N GLY A 77 -6.74 2.54 -12.73
CA GLY A 77 -5.94 1.39 -12.32
C GLY A 77 -4.47 1.74 -12.12
N HIS A 78 -3.62 0.73 -12.15
CA HIS A 78 -2.16 0.87 -12.00
C HIS A 78 -1.42 -0.22 -12.78
N ILE A 79 -0.15 0.02 -13.06
CA ILE A 79 0.76 -0.94 -13.67
C ILE A 79 1.49 -1.69 -12.55
N SER A 80 1.36 -3.01 -12.48
CA SER A 80 2.03 -3.82 -11.46
C SER A 80 3.50 -4.04 -11.81
N LEU A 81 4.37 -3.21 -11.24
CA LEU A 81 5.83 -3.36 -11.42
C LEU A 81 6.35 -4.66 -10.80
N ALA A 82 5.73 -5.15 -9.73
CA ALA A 82 6.09 -6.42 -9.11
C ALA A 82 5.82 -7.60 -10.06
N GLU A 83 4.69 -7.58 -10.77
CA GLU A 83 4.38 -8.60 -11.78
C GLU A 83 5.33 -8.50 -12.98
N LEU A 84 5.68 -7.29 -13.41
CA LEU A 84 6.62 -7.08 -14.49
C LEU A 84 8.01 -7.65 -14.15
N ASN A 85 8.52 -7.32 -12.96
CA ASN A 85 9.80 -7.85 -12.48
C ASN A 85 9.78 -9.38 -12.37
N PHE A 86 8.70 -9.94 -11.86
CA PHE A 86 8.54 -11.40 -11.80
C PHE A 86 8.56 -12.03 -13.20
N ARG A 87 7.86 -11.44 -14.16
CA ARG A 87 7.84 -11.92 -15.55
C ARG A 87 9.22 -11.80 -16.22
N ASP A 88 9.92 -10.69 -15.97
CA ASP A 88 11.26 -10.45 -16.52
C ASP A 88 12.28 -11.49 -16.00
N GLU A 89 12.29 -11.73 -14.69
CA GLU A 89 13.10 -12.79 -14.08
C GLU A 89 12.75 -14.19 -14.64
N PHE A 90 11.44 -14.51 -14.74
CA PHE A 90 10.98 -15.80 -15.21
C PHE A 90 11.33 -16.07 -16.67
N LEU A 91 11.28 -15.03 -17.51
CA LEU A 91 11.57 -15.12 -18.94
C LEU A 91 13.08 -15.18 -19.21
N GLU A 92 13.88 -14.44 -18.45
CA GLU A 92 15.34 -14.44 -18.57
C GLU A 92 15.95 -15.79 -18.19
N TYR A 93 15.50 -16.32 -17.07
CA TYR A 93 15.96 -17.58 -16.55
C TYR A 93 14.92 -18.66 -16.81
N ARG A 94 15.06 -19.46 -17.85
CA ARG A 94 14.21 -20.65 -18.08
C ARG A 94 13.96 -21.36 -16.75
N LEU A 95 12.78 -21.96 -16.61
CA LEU A 95 12.31 -22.54 -15.34
C LEU A 95 13.41 -23.35 -14.58
N GLY A 96 14.26 -24.06 -15.32
CA GLY A 96 15.39 -24.81 -14.73
C GLY A 96 16.45 -23.92 -14.08
N GLU A 97 16.86 -22.84 -14.75
CA GLU A 97 17.85 -21.89 -14.24
C GLU A 97 17.27 -21.08 -13.07
N TYR A 98 15.99 -20.70 -13.16
CA TYR A 98 15.29 -20.07 -12.05
C TYR A 98 15.23 -20.95 -10.80
N LEU A 99 14.89 -22.23 -10.97
CA LEU A 99 14.85 -23.20 -9.87
C LEU A 99 16.25 -23.48 -9.30
N THR A 100 17.28 -23.56 -10.16
CA THR A 100 18.67 -23.75 -9.73
C THR A 100 19.16 -22.55 -8.93
N ARG A 101 18.96 -21.33 -9.45
CA ARG A 101 19.32 -20.09 -8.74
C ARG A 101 18.61 -19.95 -7.41
N ARG A 102 17.32 -20.28 -7.35
CA ARG A 102 16.55 -20.31 -6.12
C ARG A 102 17.08 -21.31 -5.10
N SER A 103 17.52 -22.48 -5.57
CA SER A 103 18.14 -23.49 -4.74
C SER A 103 19.49 -23.03 -4.20
N GLU A 104 20.34 -22.45 -5.04
CA GLU A 104 21.63 -21.88 -4.64
C GLU A 104 21.48 -20.73 -3.64
N GLN A 105 20.52 -19.82 -3.86
CA GLN A 105 20.21 -18.75 -2.94
C GLN A 105 19.73 -19.27 -1.58
N ALA A 106 18.89 -20.30 -1.58
CA ALA A 106 18.44 -20.93 -0.33
C ALA A 106 19.57 -21.62 0.44
N ILE A 107 20.56 -22.19 -0.27
CA ILE A 107 21.71 -22.88 0.36
C ILE A 107 22.63 -21.88 1.06
N ASN A 108 22.71 -20.63 0.60
CA ASN A 108 23.61 -19.60 1.18
C ASN A 108 23.03 -18.87 2.39
N LEU A 109 21.77 -19.11 2.75
CA LEU A 109 21.19 -18.54 3.96
C LEU A 109 21.41 -19.47 5.17
N PRO A 110 21.66 -18.95 6.39
CA PRO A 110 21.75 -19.74 7.58
C PRO A 110 20.50 -20.62 7.78
N GLN A 111 20.71 -21.90 8.13
CA GLN A 111 19.61 -22.86 8.29
C GLN A 111 18.58 -22.43 9.35
N ASN A 112 19.05 -21.83 10.45
CA ASN A 112 18.19 -21.28 11.50
C ASN A 112 17.30 -20.14 10.96
N TRP A 113 17.84 -19.26 10.09
CA TRP A 113 17.04 -18.22 9.42
C TRP A 113 15.93 -18.85 8.57
N GLN A 114 16.28 -19.82 7.74
CA GLN A 114 15.29 -20.49 6.89
C GLN A 114 14.22 -21.20 7.72
N ALA A 115 14.61 -21.85 8.82
CA ALA A 115 13.68 -22.51 9.73
C ALA A 115 12.74 -21.52 10.42
N ASP A 116 13.24 -20.39 10.90
CA ASP A 116 12.44 -19.34 11.54
C ASP A 116 11.44 -18.71 10.55
N VAL A 117 11.85 -18.41 9.31
CA VAL A 117 10.93 -17.91 8.27
C VAL A 117 9.88 -18.97 7.91
N ALA A 118 10.26 -20.23 7.78
CA ALA A 118 9.32 -21.31 7.51
C ALA A 118 8.32 -21.50 8.66
N GLN A 119 8.75 -21.33 9.90
CA GLN A 119 7.87 -21.36 11.08
C GLN A 119 6.87 -20.20 11.07
N LEU A 120 7.31 -18.96 10.76
CA LEU A 120 6.39 -17.82 10.60
C LEU A 120 5.36 -18.08 9.51
N HIS A 121 5.79 -18.63 8.38
CA HIS A 121 4.87 -18.99 7.30
C HIS A 121 3.84 -20.04 7.75
N SER A 122 4.27 -21.09 8.45
CA SER A 122 3.35 -22.11 9.01
C SER A 122 2.33 -21.47 9.96
N MET A 123 2.77 -20.60 10.86
CA MET A 123 1.90 -19.88 11.79
C MET A 123 0.88 -18.99 11.08
N LEU A 124 1.25 -18.33 9.99
CA LEU A 124 0.31 -17.54 9.17
C LEU A 124 -0.73 -18.44 8.49
N CYS A 125 -0.30 -19.53 7.88
CA CYS A 125 -1.21 -20.51 7.25
C CYS A 125 -2.18 -21.13 8.28
N GLU A 126 -1.70 -21.47 9.46
CA GLU A 126 -2.51 -22.07 10.52
C GLU A 126 -3.57 -21.11 11.03
N VAL A 127 -3.21 -19.85 11.35
CA VAL A 127 -4.18 -18.86 11.80
C VAL A 127 -5.19 -18.52 10.70
N HIS A 128 -4.76 -18.46 9.44
CA HIS A 128 -5.65 -18.29 8.29
C HIS A 128 -6.69 -19.43 8.23
N ALA A 129 -6.22 -20.66 8.25
CA ALA A 129 -7.10 -21.84 8.20
C ALA A 129 -8.09 -21.91 9.40
N ILE A 130 -7.66 -21.54 10.60
CA ILE A 130 -8.51 -21.51 11.79
C ILE A 130 -9.60 -20.45 11.64
N LEU A 131 -9.25 -19.24 11.20
CA LEU A 131 -10.21 -18.15 11.02
C LEU A 131 -11.20 -18.43 9.89
N ASP A 132 -10.74 -19.03 8.78
CA ASP A 132 -11.60 -19.47 7.69
C ASP A 132 -12.56 -20.58 8.14
N ALA A 133 -12.08 -21.55 8.89
CA ALA A 133 -12.92 -22.62 9.43
C ALA A 133 -14.03 -22.06 10.36
N TYR A 134 -13.68 -21.08 11.21
CA TYR A 134 -14.66 -20.39 12.05
C TYR A 134 -15.68 -19.63 11.20
N GLN A 135 -15.22 -18.82 10.25
CA GLN A 135 -16.06 -18.05 9.34
C GLN A 135 -17.04 -18.94 8.58
N ASN A 136 -16.58 -20.07 8.05
CA ASN A 136 -17.39 -21.01 7.29
C ASN A 136 -18.39 -21.79 8.16
N SER A 137 -18.13 -21.94 9.46
CA SER A 137 -19.05 -22.56 10.41
C SER A 137 -20.16 -21.63 10.88
N ASP A 138 -20.00 -20.31 10.72
CA ASP A 138 -20.97 -19.29 11.13
C ASP A 138 -21.98 -19.00 10.00
N SER A 139 -22.99 -19.84 9.87
CA SER A 139 -24.01 -19.72 8.82
C SER A 139 -24.80 -18.40 8.83
N GLU A 140 -24.79 -17.68 9.95
CA GLU A 140 -25.47 -16.39 10.11
C GLU A 140 -24.55 -15.21 9.80
N ASN A 141 -23.28 -15.45 9.46
CA ASN A 141 -22.26 -14.42 9.21
C ASN A 141 -22.11 -13.41 10.37
N ARG A 142 -22.33 -13.84 11.62
CA ARG A 142 -22.23 -12.97 12.81
C ARG A 142 -20.82 -12.39 12.98
N TRP A 143 -19.80 -13.09 12.45
CA TRP A 143 -18.44 -12.58 12.43
C TRP A 143 -18.30 -11.23 11.70
N ARG A 144 -19.30 -10.81 10.89
CA ARG A 144 -19.33 -9.49 10.23
C ARG A 144 -19.72 -8.36 11.18
N ASP A 145 -20.33 -8.69 12.33
CA ASP A 145 -20.59 -7.71 13.39
C ASP A 145 -19.29 -7.08 13.87
N VAL A 146 -19.31 -5.76 14.06
CA VAL A 146 -18.11 -4.97 14.38
C VAL A 146 -17.50 -5.39 15.72
N GLU A 147 -18.33 -5.53 16.75
CA GLU A 147 -17.85 -5.88 18.10
C GLU A 147 -17.36 -7.32 18.18
N LEU A 148 -18.09 -8.24 17.56
CA LEU A 148 -17.70 -9.65 17.54
C LEU A 148 -16.40 -9.83 16.75
N SER A 149 -16.29 -9.21 15.58
CA SER A 149 -15.08 -9.23 14.77
C SER A 149 -13.86 -8.72 15.56
N GLN A 150 -14.01 -7.57 16.22
CA GLN A 150 -12.95 -6.99 17.04
C GLN A 150 -12.51 -7.94 18.16
N ARG A 151 -13.46 -8.53 18.87
CA ARG A 151 -13.16 -9.49 19.96
C ARG A 151 -12.48 -10.76 19.45
N LEU A 152 -12.92 -11.30 18.32
CA LEU A 152 -12.31 -12.49 17.72
C LEU A 152 -10.87 -12.21 17.30
N CYS A 153 -10.62 -11.09 16.62
CA CYS A 153 -9.28 -10.70 16.22
C CYS A 153 -8.36 -10.44 17.42
N ALA A 154 -8.87 -9.77 18.47
CA ALA A 154 -8.12 -9.51 19.68
C ALA A 154 -7.75 -10.80 20.42
N ALA A 155 -8.70 -11.73 20.61
CA ALA A 155 -8.46 -13.01 21.26
C ALA A 155 -7.48 -13.90 20.45
N THR A 156 -7.56 -13.84 19.12
CA THR A 156 -6.61 -14.54 18.25
C THR A 156 -5.21 -13.93 18.37
N PHE A 157 -5.11 -12.61 18.32
CA PHE A 157 -3.85 -11.90 18.45
C PHE A 157 -3.16 -12.17 19.78
N GLU A 158 -3.88 -12.09 20.89
CA GLU A 158 -3.34 -12.33 22.23
C GLU A 158 -2.65 -13.70 22.36
N LYS A 159 -3.24 -14.73 21.75
CA LYS A 159 -2.71 -16.09 21.83
C LYS A 159 -1.62 -16.37 20.79
N TRP A 160 -1.74 -15.80 19.60
CA TRP A 160 -0.89 -16.11 18.47
C TRP A 160 0.35 -15.23 18.39
N SER A 161 0.23 -13.93 18.70
CA SER A 161 1.30 -12.96 18.50
C SER A 161 2.57 -13.17 19.35
N PRO A 162 2.54 -13.68 20.59
CA PRO A 162 3.75 -13.82 21.39
C PRO A 162 4.82 -14.69 20.70
N GLN A 163 4.42 -15.84 20.16
CA GLN A 163 5.34 -16.73 19.46
C GLN A 163 5.79 -16.15 18.13
N PHE A 164 4.88 -15.51 17.39
CA PHE A 164 5.21 -14.83 16.14
C PHE A 164 6.26 -13.74 16.37
N LEU A 165 6.06 -12.90 17.38
CA LEU A 165 6.97 -11.80 17.72
C LEU A 165 8.33 -12.30 18.23
N GLU A 166 8.36 -13.40 18.99
CA GLU A 166 9.60 -14.03 19.40
C GLU A 166 10.46 -14.45 18.21
N ILE A 167 9.84 -15.12 17.23
CA ILE A 167 10.55 -15.56 16.02
C ILE A 167 10.98 -14.33 15.18
N ALA A 168 10.10 -13.34 15.01
CA ALA A 168 10.42 -12.13 14.29
C ALA A 168 11.61 -11.38 14.93
N THR A 169 11.67 -11.32 16.27
CA THR A 169 12.79 -10.72 17.00
C THR A 169 14.10 -11.50 16.79
N ARG A 170 14.05 -12.83 16.75
CA ARG A 170 15.25 -13.63 16.43
C ARG A 170 15.75 -13.39 15.01
N LEU A 171 14.82 -13.28 14.04
CA LEU A 171 15.17 -12.94 12.67
C LEU A 171 15.82 -11.55 12.56
N ASP A 172 15.25 -10.56 13.24
CA ASP A 172 15.80 -9.20 13.26
C ASP A 172 17.24 -9.19 13.82
N ALA A 173 17.44 -9.78 15.00
CA ALA A 173 18.76 -9.89 15.62
C ALA A 173 19.76 -10.68 14.74
N SER A 174 19.33 -11.73 14.07
CA SER A 174 20.19 -12.50 13.16
C SER A 174 20.61 -11.67 11.94
N SER A 175 19.71 -10.83 11.43
CA SER A 175 19.95 -9.99 10.25
C SER A 175 21.00 -8.90 10.47
N GLU A 176 21.23 -8.49 11.71
CA GLU A 176 22.25 -7.48 12.05
C GLU A 176 23.66 -7.95 11.66
N SER A 177 23.92 -9.26 11.73
CA SER A 177 25.21 -9.86 11.40
C SER A 177 25.42 -10.12 9.90
N PHE A 178 24.39 -9.95 9.07
CA PHE A 178 24.47 -10.25 7.65
C PHE A 178 25.17 -9.12 6.88
N ASP A 179 25.98 -9.51 5.89
CA ASP A 179 26.46 -8.59 4.88
C ASP A 179 25.33 -8.16 3.92
N ALA A 180 25.62 -7.25 2.98
CA ALA A 180 24.62 -6.70 2.08
C ALA A 180 23.98 -7.76 1.20
N ASP A 181 24.76 -8.68 0.66
CA ASP A 181 24.28 -9.73 -0.24
C ASP A 181 23.41 -10.74 0.52
N THR A 182 23.82 -11.16 1.70
CA THR A 182 23.04 -12.05 2.57
C THR A 182 21.74 -11.37 3.02
N LYS A 183 21.74 -10.05 3.32
CA LYS A 183 20.51 -9.31 3.64
C LYS A 183 19.52 -9.31 2.48
N GLU A 184 19.99 -9.09 1.27
CA GLU A 184 19.16 -9.14 0.07
C GLU A 184 18.56 -10.53 -0.13
N LEU A 185 19.38 -11.59 0.00
CA LEU A 185 18.92 -12.98 -0.10
C LEU A 185 17.88 -13.31 0.99
N ALA A 186 18.13 -12.90 2.22
CA ALA A 186 17.23 -13.11 3.36
C ALA A 186 15.89 -12.39 3.15
N MET A 187 15.93 -11.15 2.68
CA MET A 187 14.74 -10.38 2.33
C MET A 187 13.93 -11.06 1.23
N ASN A 188 14.57 -11.43 0.13
CA ASN A 188 13.93 -12.09 -1.00
C ASN A 188 13.31 -13.45 -0.59
N PHE A 189 14.01 -14.24 0.20
CA PHE A 189 13.51 -15.51 0.73
C PHE A 189 12.28 -15.31 1.62
N SER A 190 12.36 -14.37 2.57
CA SER A 190 11.27 -14.07 3.50
C SER A 190 10.04 -13.52 2.75
N GLN A 191 10.23 -12.59 1.81
CA GLN A 191 9.14 -12.05 1.00
C GLN A 191 8.43 -13.13 0.18
N LYS A 192 9.16 -14.00 -0.49
CA LYS A 192 8.58 -15.08 -1.30
C LYS A 192 7.71 -16.05 -0.49
N LEU A 193 8.05 -16.27 0.78
CA LEU A 193 7.30 -17.15 1.67
C LEU A 193 6.14 -16.43 2.37
N LEU A 194 6.42 -15.26 2.97
CA LEU A 194 5.48 -14.64 3.89
C LEU A 194 4.45 -13.74 3.19
N MET A 195 4.84 -13.07 2.07
CA MET A 195 3.93 -12.11 1.42
C MET A 195 2.71 -12.76 0.81
N ARG A 196 2.78 -14.04 0.45
CA ARG A 196 1.61 -14.78 -0.04
C ARG A 196 0.45 -14.77 0.97
N GLU A 197 0.76 -14.95 2.25
CA GLU A 197 -0.22 -14.93 3.32
C GLU A 197 -0.50 -13.51 3.82
N LEU A 198 0.53 -12.70 4.00
CA LEU A 198 0.39 -11.34 4.51
C LEU A 198 -0.38 -10.41 3.56
N CYS A 199 -0.23 -10.57 2.25
CA CYS A 199 -0.91 -9.72 1.25
C CYS A 199 -2.43 -9.96 1.13
N HIS A 200 -2.99 -10.91 1.88
CA HIS A 200 -4.43 -10.93 2.12
C HIS A 200 -4.89 -9.69 2.91
N GLY A 201 -4.05 -9.15 3.79
CA GLY A 201 -4.30 -7.88 4.49
C GLY A 201 -4.01 -6.67 3.60
N GLU A 202 -4.92 -5.69 3.59
CA GLU A 202 -4.79 -4.51 2.73
C GLU A 202 -3.57 -3.66 3.12
N ILE A 203 -3.27 -3.50 4.41
CA ILE A 203 -2.10 -2.74 4.89
C ILE A 203 -0.81 -3.38 4.37
N GLN A 204 -0.65 -4.69 4.54
CA GLN A 204 0.53 -5.43 4.13
C GLN A 204 0.70 -5.42 2.61
N ARG A 205 -0.39 -5.66 1.88
CA ARG A 205 -0.40 -5.63 0.43
C ARG A 205 0.02 -4.25 -0.10
N ARG A 206 -0.57 -3.17 0.42
CA ARG A 206 -0.21 -1.80 0.00
C ARG A 206 1.24 -1.44 0.35
N ALA A 207 1.74 -1.88 1.51
CA ALA A 207 3.15 -1.70 1.89
C ALA A 207 4.09 -2.40 0.91
N TYR A 208 3.71 -3.58 0.42
CA TYR A 208 4.49 -4.38 -0.52
C TYR A 208 4.38 -3.85 -1.96
N GLU A 209 3.17 -3.67 -2.48
CA GLU A 209 2.88 -3.27 -3.86
C GLU A 209 3.12 -1.77 -4.12
N LYS A 210 3.00 -0.92 -3.09
CA LYS A 210 3.17 0.54 -3.15
C LYS A 210 2.35 1.18 -4.29
N PRO A 211 1.01 1.03 -4.31
CA PRO A 211 0.18 1.46 -5.45
C PRO A 211 0.28 2.97 -5.74
N GLN A 212 0.67 3.79 -4.77
CA GLN A 212 0.94 5.22 -4.93
C GLN A 212 2.42 5.54 -5.18
N GLY A 213 3.26 4.52 -5.43
CA GLY A 213 4.70 4.67 -5.66
C GLY A 213 5.55 4.80 -4.39
N TYR A 214 4.96 4.83 -3.22
CA TYR A 214 5.64 4.92 -1.92
C TYR A 214 4.96 4.06 -0.85
N ALA A 215 5.72 3.66 0.17
CA ALA A 215 5.17 2.94 1.31
C ALA A 215 4.50 3.92 2.29
N GLY A 216 3.38 3.51 2.89
CA GLY A 216 2.69 4.31 3.91
C GLY A 216 1.77 5.37 3.32
N ASP A 217 1.07 5.03 2.24
CA ASP A 217 0.08 5.90 1.61
C ASP A 217 -1.10 6.27 2.54
N PHE A 218 -1.90 7.25 2.13
CA PHE A 218 -3.00 7.77 2.95
C PHE A 218 -3.99 6.68 3.36
N ARG A 219 -4.25 5.69 2.48
CA ARG A 219 -5.18 4.60 2.78
C ARG A 219 -4.64 3.68 3.88
N MET A 220 -3.33 3.40 3.88
CA MET A 220 -2.69 2.67 4.98
C MET A 220 -2.83 3.42 6.32
N MET A 221 -2.70 4.77 6.29
CA MET A 221 -2.88 5.59 7.48
C MET A 221 -4.33 5.57 7.98
N GLU A 222 -5.31 5.56 7.09
CA GLU A 222 -6.73 5.38 7.45
C GLU A 222 -6.95 4.03 8.14
N LEU A 223 -6.50 2.93 7.53
CA LEU A 223 -6.65 1.58 8.05
C LEU A 223 -5.94 1.40 9.41
N ALA A 224 -4.76 1.99 9.58
CA ALA A 224 -4.02 1.93 10.84
C ALA A 224 -4.72 2.67 11.99
N GLN A 225 -5.52 3.70 11.68
CA GLN A 225 -6.25 4.52 12.63
C GLN A 225 -7.75 4.22 12.68
N ALA A 226 -8.24 3.30 11.84
CA ALA A 226 -9.66 2.92 11.82
C ALA A 226 -10.11 2.33 13.16
N THR A 227 -11.31 2.73 13.59
CA THR A 227 -11.95 2.22 14.81
C THR A 227 -12.64 0.87 14.60
N HIS A 228 -12.83 0.46 13.35
CA HIS A 228 -13.42 -0.81 12.97
C HIS A 228 -12.52 -1.53 11.97
N LEU A 229 -12.61 -2.85 11.97
CA LEU A 229 -11.82 -3.68 11.06
C LEU A 229 -12.56 -3.84 9.73
N GLU A 230 -11.82 -3.66 8.65
CA GLU A 230 -12.31 -3.81 7.28
C GLU A 230 -11.80 -5.14 6.69
N GLY A 231 -12.55 -5.69 5.75
CA GLY A 231 -12.18 -6.91 5.03
C GLY A 231 -13.40 -7.82 4.80
N ASP A 232 -13.32 -8.56 3.70
CA ASP A 232 -14.35 -9.51 3.27
C ASP A 232 -14.25 -10.86 3.99
N THR A 233 -13.09 -11.13 4.60
CA THR A 233 -12.84 -12.33 5.41
C THR A 233 -12.37 -11.97 6.81
N LEU A 234 -12.59 -12.89 7.74
CA LEU A 234 -12.14 -12.71 9.14
C LEU A 234 -10.60 -12.67 9.20
N TYR A 235 -9.90 -13.39 8.33
CA TYR A 235 -8.45 -13.33 8.25
C TYR A 235 -7.93 -11.96 7.78
N GLN A 236 -8.58 -11.32 6.80
CA GLN A 236 -8.23 -9.94 6.38
C GLN A 236 -8.39 -8.95 7.54
N ARG A 237 -9.48 -9.05 8.29
CA ARG A 237 -9.70 -8.23 9.50
C ARG A 237 -8.66 -8.50 10.57
N PHE A 238 -8.29 -9.75 10.78
CA PHE A 238 -7.21 -10.12 11.70
C PHE A 238 -5.87 -9.49 11.29
N LEU A 239 -5.50 -9.50 10.01
CA LEU A 239 -4.27 -8.88 9.53
C LEU A 239 -4.28 -7.35 9.72
N GLN A 240 -5.42 -6.70 9.55
CA GLN A 240 -5.54 -5.28 9.90
C GLN A 240 -5.35 -5.06 11.40
N TYR A 241 -6.04 -5.84 12.25
CA TYR A 241 -5.88 -5.80 13.70
C TYR A 241 -4.43 -6.02 14.13
N PHE A 242 -3.78 -7.04 13.56
CA PHE A 242 -2.36 -7.32 13.77
C PHE A 242 -1.51 -6.08 13.47
N SER A 243 -1.69 -5.43 12.31
CA SER A 243 -0.95 -4.21 11.95
C SER A 243 -1.21 -3.06 12.93
N GLN A 244 -2.45 -2.91 13.37
CA GLN A 244 -2.81 -1.88 14.34
C GLN A 244 -2.16 -2.12 15.71
N GLU A 245 -2.01 -3.38 16.14
CA GLU A 245 -1.42 -3.73 17.43
C GLU A 245 0.11 -3.80 17.44
N MET A 246 0.75 -3.82 16.27
CA MET A 246 2.19 -3.68 16.16
C MET A 246 2.66 -2.29 16.60
N SER A 247 3.94 -2.19 17.03
CA SER A 247 4.51 -0.94 17.53
C SER A 247 4.36 0.24 16.56
N LEU A 248 4.52 -0.01 15.26
CA LEU A 248 4.34 1.03 14.23
C LEU A 248 2.88 1.52 14.18
N GLY A 249 1.90 0.61 14.17
CA GLY A 249 0.48 0.96 14.19
C GLY A 249 0.09 1.75 15.44
N LYS A 250 0.56 1.32 16.60
CA LYS A 250 0.39 2.04 17.87
C LYS A 250 1.01 3.44 17.83
N THR A 251 2.20 3.57 17.27
CA THR A 251 2.89 4.86 17.11
C THR A 251 2.12 5.80 16.19
N VAL A 252 1.59 5.30 15.07
CA VAL A 252 0.76 6.09 14.14
C VAL A 252 -0.49 6.63 14.85
N ARG A 253 -1.19 5.79 15.62
CA ARG A 253 -2.35 6.24 16.39
C ARG A 253 -1.99 7.25 17.47
N ALA A 254 -0.94 6.98 18.25
CA ALA A 254 -0.48 7.88 19.32
C ALA A 254 -0.08 9.26 18.77
N ARG A 255 0.60 9.29 17.61
CA ARG A 255 0.92 10.56 16.93
C ARG A 255 -0.33 11.35 16.55
N GLY A 256 -1.36 10.68 16.05
CA GLY A 256 -2.65 11.29 15.72
C GLY A 256 -3.32 11.92 16.95
N GLU A 257 -3.31 11.22 18.10
CA GLU A 257 -3.87 11.76 19.35
C GLU A 257 -3.09 13.00 19.85
N VAL A 258 -1.75 12.97 19.80
CA VAL A 258 -0.92 14.15 20.19
C VAL A 258 -1.23 15.34 19.28
N ALA A 259 -1.37 15.12 17.97
CA ALA A 259 -1.74 16.19 17.05
C ALA A 259 -3.16 16.73 17.31
N PHE A 260 -4.12 15.85 17.58
CA PHE A 260 -5.46 16.21 17.95
C PHE A 260 -5.51 17.06 19.23
N ASP A 261 -4.81 16.66 20.29
CA ASP A 261 -4.73 17.39 21.56
C ASP A 261 -4.14 18.79 21.37
N ALA A 262 -3.08 18.91 20.55
CA ALA A 262 -2.49 20.20 20.22
C ALA A 262 -3.46 21.12 19.47
N ILE A 263 -4.28 20.57 18.56
CA ILE A 263 -5.33 21.33 17.85
C ILE A 263 -6.38 21.81 18.83
N ILE A 264 -6.86 20.96 19.73
CA ILE A 264 -7.85 21.31 20.77
C ILE A 264 -7.32 22.42 21.68
N GLU A 265 -6.06 22.33 22.14
CA GLU A 265 -5.43 23.36 22.99
C GLU A 265 -5.42 24.74 22.30
N VAL A 266 -5.06 24.77 21.01
CA VAL A 266 -5.04 26.03 20.25
C VAL A 266 -6.45 26.54 20.00
N ALA A 267 -7.39 25.66 19.67
CA ALA A 267 -8.79 26.01 19.45
C ALA A 267 -9.49 26.56 20.70
N ALA A 268 -9.09 26.11 21.89
CA ALA A 268 -9.63 26.61 23.15
C ALA A 268 -9.29 28.11 23.45
N LYS A 269 -8.35 28.72 22.71
CA LYS A 269 -7.94 30.11 22.90
C LYS A 269 -8.98 31.15 22.45
N ASN A 270 -10.11 30.71 21.96
CA ASN A 270 -11.31 31.53 21.59
C ASN A 270 -10.98 32.77 20.71
N ARG A 271 -10.16 32.57 19.69
CA ARG A 271 -9.75 33.53 18.68
C ARG A 271 -9.69 32.87 17.32
N PRO A 272 -9.82 33.62 16.19
CA PRO A 272 -9.60 33.04 14.86
C PRO A 272 -8.24 32.36 14.76
N ILE A 273 -8.22 31.12 14.25
CA ILE A 273 -7.00 30.30 14.08
C ILE A 273 -6.87 29.84 12.66
N LYS A 274 -5.61 29.59 12.27
CA LYS A 274 -5.27 28.92 11.02
C LYS A 274 -4.50 27.65 11.35
N ILE A 275 -4.94 26.54 10.78
CA ILE A 275 -4.27 25.25 10.90
C ILE A 275 -3.70 24.92 9.53
N VAL A 276 -2.39 24.63 9.48
CA VAL A 276 -1.72 24.17 8.26
C VAL A 276 -1.22 22.77 8.52
N SER A 277 -1.75 21.79 7.78
CA SER A 277 -1.31 20.40 7.81
C SER A 277 -0.38 20.14 6.63
N LEU A 278 0.90 19.85 6.92
CA LEU A 278 1.91 19.50 5.92
C LEU A 278 2.01 17.98 5.81
N ALA A 279 2.08 17.45 4.59
CA ALA A 279 2.00 16.03 4.30
C ALA A 279 0.74 15.45 4.98
N SER A 280 -0.40 16.09 4.68
CA SER A 280 -1.64 15.90 5.43
C SER A 280 -2.19 14.47 5.35
N GLY A 281 -1.90 13.74 4.27
CA GLY A 281 -2.45 12.40 4.07
C GLY A 281 -3.97 12.38 4.25
N PRO A 282 -4.53 11.43 5.03
CA PRO A 282 -5.95 11.39 5.34
C PRO A 282 -6.37 12.40 6.43
N ALA A 283 -5.44 13.09 7.09
CA ALA A 283 -5.66 14.06 8.17
C ALA A 283 -6.68 13.59 9.23
N MET A 284 -6.48 12.39 9.77
CA MET A 284 -7.42 11.74 10.68
C MET A 284 -7.66 12.56 11.96
N GLU A 285 -6.62 13.24 12.47
CA GLU A 285 -6.70 14.17 13.60
C GLU A 285 -7.61 15.38 13.32
N LEU A 286 -7.56 15.91 12.09
CA LEU A 286 -8.45 16.99 11.68
C LEU A 286 -9.89 16.50 11.48
N ARG A 287 -10.09 15.32 10.92
CA ARG A 287 -11.42 14.70 10.80
C ARG A 287 -12.03 14.45 12.19
N LYS A 288 -11.24 13.98 13.15
CA LYS A 288 -11.64 13.83 14.54
C LYS A 288 -11.98 15.18 15.15
N PHE A 289 -11.12 16.17 14.98
CA PHE A 289 -11.33 17.54 15.46
C PHE A 289 -12.64 18.13 14.91
N VAL A 290 -12.87 18.13 13.60
CA VAL A 290 -14.10 18.67 13.00
C VAL A 290 -15.33 17.90 13.48
N ARG A 291 -15.24 16.60 13.75
CA ARG A 291 -16.36 15.81 14.28
C ARG A 291 -16.71 16.16 15.71
N GLU A 292 -15.74 16.38 16.58
CA GLU A 292 -15.91 16.54 18.03
C GLU A 292 -16.02 17.99 18.48
N ALA A 293 -15.53 18.95 17.71
CA ALA A 293 -15.53 20.39 18.04
C ALA A 293 -16.94 21.02 17.96
N LYS A 294 -17.83 20.65 18.88
CA LYS A 294 -19.23 21.10 18.88
C LYS A 294 -19.47 22.54 19.37
N THR A 295 -18.46 23.20 19.97
CA THR A 295 -18.65 24.47 20.68
C THR A 295 -17.65 25.58 20.30
N ILE A 296 -17.03 25.47 19.12
CA ILE A 296 -16.08 26.48 18.67
C ILE A 296 -16.84 27.61 17.97
N ASN A 297 -16.90 28.77 18.63
CA ASN A 297 -17.63 29.95 18.15
C ASN A 297 -16.75 30.95 17.38
N HIS A 298 -15.57 30.56 16.94
CA HIS A 298 -14.66 31.44 16.20
C HIS A 298 -14.24 30.76 14.87
N LYS A 299 -13.77 31.59 13.96
CA LYS A 299 -13.35 31.14 12.62
C LYS A 299 -12.11 30.26 12.70
N ILE A 300 -12.16 29.11 12.02
CA ILE A 300 -11.03 28.20 11.80
C ILE A 300 -10.83 28.04 10.30
N ASP A 301 -9.64 28.38 9.82
CA ASP A 301 -9.23 28.12 8.44
C ASP A 301 -8.27 26.92 8.44
N ILE A 302 -8.59 25.87 7.68
CA ILE A 302 -7.75 24.66 7.55
C ILE A 302 -7.13 24.64 6.16
N TYR A 303 -5.80 24.51 6.11
CA TYR A 303 -5.01 24.38 4.88
C TYR A 303 -4.37 22.99 4.84
N LEU A 304 -4.70 22.20 3.83
CA LEU A 304 -4.14 20.88 3.60
C LEU A 304 -3.10 20.97 2.50
N ILE A 305 -1.91 20.47 2.77
CA ILE A 305 -0.79 20.43 1.81
C ILE A 305 -0.28 19.01 1.75
N ASP A 306 -0.37 18.37 0.59
CA ASP A 306 0.19 17.07 0.31
C ASP A 306 0.66 16.98 -1.13
N GLN A 307 1.63 16.10 -1.41
CA GLN A 307 2.08 15.80 -2.76
C GLN A 307 1.11 14.87 -3.52
N ASP A 308 0.26 14.15 -2.77
CA ASP A 308 -0.70 13.18 -3.29
C ASP A 308 -2.08 13.84 -3.42
N GLU A 309 -2.49 14.11 -4.65
CA GLU A 309 -3.80 14.71 -4.93
C GLU A 309 -4.96 13.80 -4.50
N ASP A 310 -4.80 12.48 -4.56
CA ASP A 310 -5.85 11.55 -4.14
C ASP A 310 -6.03 11.57 -2.61
N ALA A 311 -4.94 11.75 -1.86
CA ALA A 311 -4.99 11.97 -0.43
C ALA A 311 -5.76 13.26 -0.09
N LEU A 312 -5.46 14.37 -0.81
CA LEU A 312 -6.16 15.65 -0.62
C LEU A 312 -7.65 15.55 -0.93
N ARG A 313 -8.02 14.92 -2.06
CA ARG A 313 -9.43 14.71 -2.43
C ARG A 313 -10.15 13.87 -1.37
N ASN A 314 -9.58 12.75 -0.98
CA ASN A 314 -10.14 11.88 0.05
C ASN A 314 -10.34 12.63 1.37
N CYS A 315 -9.36 13.43 1.78
CA CYS A 315 -9.44 14.22 3.00
C CYS A 315 -10.56 15.27 2.91
N LEU A 316 -10.66 16.01 1.79
CA LEU A 316 -11.70 17.04 1.57
C LEU A 316 -13.10 16.41 1.56
N ASP A 317 -13.29 15.29 0.87
CA ASP A 317 -14.57 14.60 0.80
C ASP A 317 -15.01 14.11 2.20
N ALA A 318 -14.09 13.58 2.98
CA ALA A 318 -14.35 13.15 4.35
C ALA A 318 -14.71 14.34 5.27
N LEU A 319 -14.01 15.46 5.19
CA LEU A 319 -14.31 16.66 5.96
C LEU A 319 -15.66 17.27 5.57
N ASN A 320 -15.93 17.38 4.27
CA ASN A 320 -17.21 17.86 3.76
C ASN A 320 -18.38 16.98 4.23
N LYS A 321 -18.21 15.66 4.22
CA LYS A 321 -19.21 14.73 4.74
C LYS A 321 -19.49 14.95 6.23
N ILE A 322 -18.43 15.09 7.05
CA ILE A 322 -18.57 15.34 8.49
C ILE A 322 -19.30 16.68 8.73
N CYS A 323 -18.97 17.74 7.98
CA CYS A 323 -19.64 19.04 8.09
C CYS A 323 -21.12 18.95 7.69
N ALA A 324 -21.43 18.26 6.60
CA ALA A 324 -22.81 18.05 6.15
C ALA A 324 -23.65 17.28 7.20
N GLU A 325 -23.09 16.22 7.80
CA GLU A 325 -23.73 15.46 8.88
C GLU A 325 -24.02 16.33 10.14
N ARG A 326 -23.21 17.35 10.36
CA ARG A 326 -23.39 18.32 11.45
C ARG A 326 -24.29 19.50 11.11
N GLY A 327 -24.60 19.73 9.84
CA GLY A 327 -25.27 20.94 9.35
C GLY A 327 -24.38 22.19 9.33
N ASP A 328 -23.06 22.01 9.35
CA ASP A 328 -22.06 23.09 9.35
C ASP A 328 -21.53 23.36 7.93
N ASN A 329 -21.05 24.57 7.68
CA ASN A 329 -20.23 24.85 6.50
C ASN A 329 -18.81 24.26 6.69
N PRO A 330 -18.16 23.78 5.61
CA PRO A 330 -16.77 23.33 5.68
C PRO A 330 -15.85 24.47 6.16
N PRO A 331 -14.86 24.17 6.98
CA PRO A 331 -13.90 25.13 7.53
C PRO A 331 -12.89 25.66 6.51
#